data_4f025521631fe06b98d41d31ff43be67
#
_entry.id   4f025521631fe06b98d41d31ff43be67
#
_cell.length_a   1.000
_cell.length_b   1.000
_cell.length_c   1.000
_cell.angle_alpha   90.00
_cell.angle_beta   90.00
_cell.angle_gamma   90.00
#
_symmetry.space_group_name_H-M   'P 1'
#
loop_
_entity.id
_entity.type
_entity.pdbx_description
1 polymer ?
#
loop_
_entity_poly.entity_id
_entity_poly.type
_entity_poly.pdbx_seq_one_letter_code
_entity_poly.pdbx_strand_id
1 'polypeptide(L)'
;TYGNVEAESRAIDELMELGVDGIILMCVQGENYSTSIVKLALDKFPVILVDRALKGLPIPCIGTDNYRAAQDLVNILLEEGHKNICFVSQAPLETSSVEERFNGYRDTMLEHKILTNEDLWMIDLDSLVENIEETREKEKKVMEALENYVENHPQVTAFFTVDLQTGVLVYKVLQKKNLKKEISI
;
A
#
# COMPACT_ATOMS: atom_id res chain seq x y z
N THR A 1 9.88 9.35 -10.78
CA THR A 1 8.87 8.87 -11.76
C THR A 1 7.43 9.09 -11.27
N TYR A 2 7.25 9.32 -9.96
CA TYR A 2 5.94 9.64 -9.34
C TYR A 2 4.80 8.65 -9.71
N GLY A 3 5.12 7.36 -9.81
CA GLY A 3 4.12 6.34 -10.15
C GLY A 3 3.80 6.20 -11.64
N ASN A 4 4.53 6.87 -12.53
CA ASN A 4 4.30 6.81 -13.97
C ASN A 4 5.25 5.80 -14.64
N VAL A 5 4.68 4.76 -15.27
CA VAL A 5 5.39 3.64 -15.91
C VAL A 5 6.23 4.12 -17.11
N GLU A 6 5.71 5.05 -17.90
CA GLU A 6 6.42 5.60 -19.05
C GLU A 6 7.62 6.45 -18.61
N ALA A 7 7.48 7.19 -17.49
CA ALA A 7 8.58 7.94 -16.92
C ALA A 7 9.65 7.03 -16.32
N GLU A 8 9.26 5.88 -15.75
CA GLU A 8 10.21 4.86 -15.28
C GLU A 8 10.97 4.27 -16.47
N SER A 9 10.26 3.89 -17.55
CA SER A 9 10.88 3.34 -18.76
C SER A 9 11.91 4.30 -19.34
N ARG A 10 11.54 5.58 -19.51
CA ARG A 10 12.50 6.60 -20.00
C ARG A 10 13.71 6.76 -19.10
N ALA A 11 13.52 6.79 -17.78
CA ALA A 11 14.62 6.91 -16.83
C ALA A 11 15.58 5.71 -16.91
N ILE A 12 15.04 4.49 -17.10
CA ILE A 12 15.87 3.29 -17.33
C ILE A 12 16.66 3.42 -18.63
N ASP A 13 16.00 3.80 -19.73
CA ASP A 13 16.65 3.95 -21.03
C ASP A 13 17.75 4.99 -21.01
N GLU A 14 17.54 6.15 -20.35
CA GLU A 14 18.55 7.18 -20.13
C GLU A 14 19.77 6.66 -19.35
N LEU A 15 19.54 5.86 -18.28
CA LEU A 15 20.63 5.25 -17.53
C LEU A 15 21.43 4.27 -18.41
N MET A 16 20.76 3.50 -19.25
CA MET A 16 21.43 2.58 -20.18
C MET A 16 22.26 3.32 -21.22
N GLU A 17 21.77 4.45 -21.74
CA GLU A 17 22.54 5.30 -22.66
C GLU A 17 23.78 5.92 -22.00
N LEU A 18 23.71 6.23 -20.70
CA LEU A 18 24.84 6.70 -19.91
C LEU A 18 25.89 5.60 -19.63
N GLY A 19 25.59 4.33 -19.92
CA GLY A 19 26.50 3.22 -19.76
C GLY A 19 26.75 2.82 -18.31
N VAL A 20 25.73 2.87 -17.45
CA VAL A 20 25.85 2.44 -16.05
C VAL A 20 26.08 0.94 -15.94
N ASP A 21 26.80 0.49 -14.91
CA ASP A 21 27.12 -0.92 -14.67
C ASP A 21 26.01 -1.68 -13.94
N GLY A 22 25.03 -0.99 -13.38
CA GLY A 22 23.90 -1.59 -12.67
C GLY A 22 22.91 -0.54 -12.19
N ILE A 23 21.70 -0.99 -11.85
CA ILE A 23 20.59 -0.14 -11.44
C ILE A 23 20.02 -0.61 -10.10
N ILE A 24 19.82 0.32 -9.17
CA ILE A 24 18.99 0.12 -7.97
C ILE A 24 17.68 0.85 -8.22
N LEU A 25 16.56 0.14 -8.18
CA LEU A 25 15.26 0.64 -8.60
C LEU A 25 14.20 0.38 -7.55
N MET A 26 13.46 1.41 -7.15
CA MET A 26 12.14 1.27 -6.57
C MET A 26 11.13 1.41 -7.71
N CYS A 27 10.60 0.27 -8.17
CA CYS A 27 9.76 0.22 -9.36
C CYS A 27 8.38 0.84 -9.13
N VAL A 28 7.84 1.42 -10.19
CA VAL A 28 6.42 1.71 -10.30
C VAL A 28 5.68 0.39 -10.34
N GLN A 29 4.53 0.34 -9.66
CA GLN A 29 3.76 -0.89 -9.56
C GLN A 29 2.54 -0.87 -10.46
N GLY A 30 2.10 -2.07 -10.78
CA GLY A 30 0.93 -2.36 -11.56
C GLY A 30 1.08 -3.75 -12.19
N GLU A 31 0.04 -4.22 -12.81
CA GLU A 31 0.07 -5.49 -13.56
C GLU A 31 0.95 -5.40 -14.83
N ASN A 32 1.13 -4.18 -15.34
CA ASN A 32 1.89 -3.92 -16.57
C ASN A 32 3.28 -3.37 -16.25
N TYR A 33 4.28 -4.24 -16.27
CA TYR A 33 5.66 -3.80 -16.11
C TYR A 33 6.15 -3.00 -17.31
N SER A 34 7.03 -2.02 -17.08
CA SER A 34 7.65 -1.29 -18.16
C SER A 34 8.46 -2.23 -19.06
N THR A 35 8.42 -2.01 -20.37
CA THR A 35 9.16 -2.83 -21.35
C THR A 35 10.65 -2.80 -21.06
N SER A 36 11.17 -1.67 -20.58
CA SER A 36 12.59 -1.49 -20.25
C SER A 36 13.01 -2.38 -19.08
N ILE A 37 12.20 -2.54 -18.02
CA ILE A 37 12.58 -3.43 -16.91
C ILE A 37 12.52 -4.90 -17.30
N VAL A 38 11.55 -5.28 -18.12
CA VAL A 38 11.47 -6.66 -18.66
C VAL A 38 12.70 -6.96 -19.51
N LYS A 39 13.14 -6.01 -20.34
CA LYS A 39 14.35 -6.14 -21.15
C LYS A 39 15.59 -6.31 -20.28
N LEU A 40 15.76 -5.48 -19.23
CA LEU A 40 16.88 -5.62 -18.29
C LEU A 40 16.91 -7.02 -17.66
N ALA A 41 15.75 -7.56 -17.27
CA ALA A 41 15.67 -8.91 -16.70
C ALA A 41 16.08 -9.99 -17.71
N LEU A 42 15.63 -9.90 -18.97
CA LEU A 42 15.97 -10.85 -20.04
C LEU A 42 17.45 -10.78 -20.42
N ASP A 43 18.02 -9.58 -20.49
CA ASP A 43 19.42 -9.35 -20.81
C ASP A 43 20.34 -9.66 -19.61
N LYS A 44 19.78 -10.03 -18.44
CA LYS A 44 20.49 -10.29 -17.18
C LYS A 44 21.36 -9.11 -16.76
N PHE A 45 20.92 -7.90 -17.07
CA PHE A 45 21.60 -6.70 -16.61
C PHE A 45 21.52 -6.61 -15.06
N PRO A 46 22.59 -6.15 -14.38
CA PRO A 46 22.59 -6.04 -12.93
C PRO A 46 21.54 -5.05 -12.41
N VAL A 47 20.42 -5.57 -11.88
CA VAL A 47 19.34 -4.78 -11.26
C VAL A 47 19.04 -5.32 -9.88
N ILE A 48 18.82 -4.44 -8.92
CA ILE A 48 18.29 -4.76 -7.61
C ILE A 48 17.04 -3.91 -7.39
N LEU A 49 15.93 -4.54 -7.05
CA LEU A 49 14.73 -3.85 -6.61
C LEU A 49 14.81 -3.50 -5.13
N VAL A 50 14.20 -2.39 -4.75
CA VAL A 50 14.06 -1.95 -3.36
C VAL A 50 12.58 -1.77 -3.05
N ASP A 51 12.16 -2.27 -1.88
CA ASP A 51 10.81 -2.16 -1.32
C ASP A 51 9.74 -2.97 -2.07
N ARG A 52 9.77 -3.01 -3.39
CA ARG A 52 8.72 -3.60 -4.23
C ARG A 52 9.29 -4.65 -5.17
N ALA A 53 8.78 -5.87 -5.04
CA ALA A 53 9.13 -6.98 -5.91
C ALA A 53 8.24 -7.00 -7.16
N LEU A 54 8.77 -7.44 -8.30
CA LEU A 54 8.02 -7.66 -9.52
C LEU A 54 7.77 -9.16 -9.70
N LYS A 55 6.51 -9.58 -9.63
CA LYS A 55 6.13 -10.99 -9.75
C LYS A 55 6.51 -11.55 -11.12
N GLY A 56 7.10 -12.74 -11.13
CA GLY A 56 7.45 -13.44 -12.36
C GLY A 56 8.74 -12.95 -13.06
N LEU A 57 9.40 -11.91 -12.56
CA LEU A 57 10.72 -11.50 -13.04
C LEU A 57 11.81 -11.94 -12.04
N PRO A 58 12.90 -12.58 -12.52
CA PRO A 58 13.99 -13.07 -11.67
C PRO A 58 14.95 -11.93 -11.25
N ILE A 59 14.40 -10.83 -10.75
CA ILE A 59 15.19 -9.68 -10.27
C ILE A 59 15.20 -9.73 -8.74
N PRO A 60 16.37 -9.73 -8.08
CA PRO A 60 16.44 -9.73 -6.62
C PRO A 60 15.82 -8.44 -6.07
N CYS A 61 15.08 -8.59 -4.96
CA CYS A 61 14.47 -7.48 -4.25
C CYS A 61 14.94 -7.45 -2.79
N ILE A 62 15.24 -6.27 -2.29
CA ILE A 62 15.54 -6.02 -0.89
C ILE A 62 14.42 -5.15 -0.32
N GLY A 63 13.73 -5.64 0.69
CA GLY A 63 12.60 -4.93 1.29
C GLY A 63 12.30 -5.41 2.70
N THR A 64 11.25 -4.86 3.27
CA THR A 64 10.69 -5.30 4.55
C THR A 64 9.97 -6.62 4.36
N ASP A 65 10.00 -7.50 5.35
CA ASP A 65 9.06 -8.62 5.46
C ASP A 65 7.69 -8.07 5.85
N ASN A 66 6.98 -7.59 4.82
CA ASN A 66 5.69 -6.90 4.97
C ASN A 66 4.60 -7.81 5.54
N TYR A 67 4.66 -9.11 5.17
CA TYR A 67 3.71 -10.10 5.67
C TYR A 67 3.88 -10.28 7.17
N ARG A 68 5.11 -10.51 7.64
CA ARG A 68 5.42 -10.69 9.05
C ARG A 68 5.16 -9.42 9.87
N ALA A 69 5.55 -8.26 9.36
CA ALA A 69 5.30 -6.98 10.02
C ALA A 69 3.80 -6.73 10.21
N ALA A 70 2.98 -7.07 9.22
CA ALA A 70 1.51 -6.96 9.33
C ALA A 70 0.94 -7.94 10.37
N GLN A 71 1.42 -9.19 10.40
CA GLN A 71 1.02 -10.15 11.43
C GLN A 71 1.31 -9.63 12.84
N ASP A 72 2.53 -9.12 13.06
CA ASP A 72 2.95 -8.61 14.37
C ASP A 72 2.08 -7.43 14.83
N LEU A 73 1.78 -6.49 13.93
CA LEU A 73 0.91 -5.33 14.23
C LEU A 73 -0.54 -5.75 14.51
N VAL A 74 -1.10 -6.67 13.72
CA VAL A 74 -2.47 -7.15 13.93
C VAL A 74 -2.57 -7.90 15.27
N ASN A 75 -1.56 -8.71 15.61
CA ASN A 75 -1.53 -9.39 16.90
C ASN A 75 -1.56 -8.41 18.08
N ILE A 76 -0.81 -7.29 18.00
CA ILE A 76 -0.86 -6.24 19.02
C ILE A 76 -2.28 -5.68 19.16
N LEU A 77 -2.94 -5.36 18.05
CA LEU A 77 -4.33 -4.85 18.10
C LEU A 77 -5.31 -5.89 18.70
N LEU A 78 -5.12 -7.17 18.36
CA LEU A 78 -5.94 -8.25 18.92
C LEU A 78 -5.70 -8.46 20.42
N GLU A 79 -4.45 -8.35 20.87
CA GLU A 79 -4.08 -8.40 22.31
C GLU A 79 -4.69 -7.24 23.10
N GLU A 80 -4.83 -6.06 22.48
CA GLU A 80 -5.56 -4.90 23.03
C GLU A 80 -7.08 -5.06 22.99
N GLY A 81 -7.59 -6.15 22.41
CA GLY A 81 -9.01 -6.51 22.39
C GLY A 81 -9.77 -6.07 21.16
N HIS A 82 -9.11 -5.46 20.17
CA HIS A 82 -9.75 -5.08 18.92
C HIS A 82 -10.10 -6.32 18.09
N LYS A 83 -11.32 -6.38 17.57
CA LYS A 83 -11.79 -7.46 16.67
C LYS A 83 -12.32 -6.94 15.34
N ASN A 84 -12.80 -5.71 15.32
CA ASN A 84 -13.26 -5.03 14.11
C ASN A 84 -12.16 -4.05 13.68
N ILE A 85 -11.16 -4.56 12.99
CA ILE A 85 -9.99 -3.83 12.51
C ILE A 85 -10.20 -3.55 11.03
N CYS A 86 -10.23 -2.29 10.63
CA CYS A 86 -10.33 -1.91 9.23
C CYS A 86 -8.94 -1.84 8.59
N PHE A 87 -8.75 -2.54 7.48
CA PHE A 87 -7.56 -2.40 6.66
C PHE A 87 -7.73 -1.23 5.68
N VAL A 88 -6.77 -0.30 5.64
CA VAL A 88 -6.84 0.90 4.78
C VAL A 88 -5.60 1.05 3.95
N SER A 89 -5.77 1.18 2.63
CA SER A 89 -4.71 1.45 1.66
C SER A 89 -5.14 2.50 0.63
N GLN A 90 -4.25 3.43 0.32
CA GLN A 90 -4.43 4.30 -0.84
C GLN A 90 -4.10 3.54 -2.13
N ALA A 91 -3.05 2.74 -2.14
CA ALA A 91 -2.64 1.95 -3.29
C ALA A 91 -3.45 0.66 -3.44
N PRO A 92 -3.56 0.12 -4.66
CA PRO A 92 -4.26 -1.14 -4.93
C PRO A 92 -3.49 -2.35 -4.39
N LEU A 93 -4.19 -3.50 -4.26
CA LEU A 93 -3.61 -4.76 -3.77
C LEU A 93 -2.53 -5.35 -4.67
N GLU A 94 -2.51 -5.00 -5.95
CA GLU A 94 -1.49 -5.42 -6.93
C GLU A 94 -0.09 -4.86 -6.59
N THR A 95 -0.03 -3.87 -5.69
CA THR A 95 1.23 -3.40 -5.12
C THR A 95 1.79 -4.46 -4.17
N SER A 96 2.93 -5.07 -4.50
CA SER A 96 3.46 -6.23 -3.76
C SER A 96 3.57 -6.02 -2.25
N SER A 97 4.05 -4.86 -1.82
CA SER A 97 4.15 -4.51 -0.39
C SER A 97 2.79 -4.33 0.27
N VAL A 98 1.77 -3.86 -0.45
CA VAL A 98 0.38 -3.75 0.05
C VAL A 98 -0.26 -5.12 0.14
N GLU A 99 -0.10 -5.95 -0.91
CA GLU A 99 -0.61 -7.32 -0.95
C GLU A 99 -0.05 -8.17 0.20
N GLU A 100 1.26 -8.10 0.45
CA GLU A 100 1.90 -8.81 1.55
C GLU A 100 1.34 -8.37 2.91
N ARG A 101 1.17 -7.07 3.13
CA ARG A 101 0.57 -6.53 4.37
C ARG A 101 -0.89 -6.95 4.50
N PHE A 102 -1.65 -6.90 3.42
CA PHE A 102 -3.04 -7.35 3.43
C PHE A 102 -3.16 -8.85 3.74
N ASN A 103 -2.31 -9.68 3.13
CA ASN A 103 -2.29 -11.12 3.41
C ASN A 103 -1.92 -11.39 4.87
N GLY A 104 -0.90 -10.70 5.41
CA GLY A 104 -0.53 -10.82 6.82
C GLY A 104 -1.68 -10.41 7.76
N TYR A 105 -2.36 -9.30 7.48
CA TYR A 105 -3.55 -8.89 8.21
C TYR A 105 -4.66 -9.94 8.15
N ARG A 106 -5.06 -10.35 6.95
CA ARG A 106 -6.16 -11.30 6.73
C ARG A 106 -5.89 -12.64 7.39
N ASP A 107 -4.71 -13.19 7.19
CA ASP A 107 -4.37 -14.53 7.67
C ASP A 107 -4.28 -14.54 9.20
N THR A 108 -3.75 -13.48 9.83
CA THR A 108 -3.75 -13.34 11.29
C THR A 108 -5.16 -13.25 11.87
N MET A 109 -6.05 -12.47 11.25
CA MET A 109 -7.45 -12.41 11.66
C MET A 109 -8.11 -13.79 11.60
N LEU A 110 -7.86 -14.55 10.51
CA LEU A 110 -8.38 -15.91 10.34
C LEU A 110 -7.82 -16.90 11.37
N GLU A 111 -6.52 -16.85 11.69
CA GLU A 111 -5.88 -17.66 12.73
C GLU A 111 -6.54 -17.45 14.09
N HIS A 112 -6.93 -16.22 14.39
CA HIS A 112 -7.70 -15.87 15.59
C HIS A 112 -9.21 -16.14 15.48
N LYS A 113 -9.66 -16.81 14.40
CA LYS A 113 -11.07 -17.13 14.12
C LYS A 113 -11.98 -15.92 14.01
N ILE A 114 -11.42 -14.79 13.61
CA ILE A 114 -12.16 -13.57 13.31
C ILE A 114 -12.39 -13.54 11.81
N LEU A 115 -13.67 -13.62 11.41
CA LEU A 115 -14.04 -13.51 10.00
C LEU A 115 -13.97 -12.03 9.60
N THR A 116 -13.15 -11.74 8.60
CA THR A 116 -13.14 -10.44 7.95
C THR A 116 -14.02 -10.49 6.70
N ASN A 117 -14.64 -9.39 6.36
CA ASN A 117 -15.38 -9.21 5.12
C ASN A 117 -14.94 -7.91 4.43
N GLU A 118 -15.41 -7.69 3.22
CA GLU A 118 -15.07 -6.50 2.43
C GLU A 118 -15.48 -5.18 3.11
N ASP A 119 -16.46 -5.21 4.02
CA ASP A 119 -16.87 -4.03 4.78
C ASP A 119 -15.75 -3.49 5.70
N LEU A 120 -14.74 -4.33 6.02
CA LEU A 120 -13.57 -3.94 6.81
C LEU A 120 -12.35 -3.59 5.94
N TRP A 121 -12.52 -3.42 4.63
CA TRP A 121 -11.43 -3.13 3.72
C TRP A 121 -11.69 -1.85 2.94
N MET A 122 -10.84 -0.86 3.12
CA MET A 122 -10.77 0.35 2.30
C MET A 122 -9.49 0.28 1.47
N ILE A 123 -9.58 -0.25 0.27
CA ILE A 123 -8.44 -0.51 -0.61
C ILE A 123 -8.54 0.39 -1.82
N ASP A 124 -7.38 0.80 -2.35
CA ASP A 124 -7.26 1.59 -3.56
C ASP A 124 -8.02 2.93 -3.50
N LEU A 125 -7.82 3.66 -2.40
CA LEU A 125 -8.41 5.00 -2.25
C LEU A 125 -7.91 5.99 -3.31
N ASP A 126 -6.76 5.73 -3.94
CA ASP A 126 -6.22 6.56 -5.01
C ASP A 126 -7.09 6.49 -6.26
N SER A 127 -7.82 5.40 -6.50
CA SER A 127 -8.78 5.28 -7.61
C SER A 127 -9.90 6.33 -7.54
N LEU A 128 -10.26 6.78 -6.35
CA LEU A 128 -11.27 7.81 -6.14
C LEU A 128 -10.84 9.18 -6.67
N VAL A 129 -9.55 9.36 -6.94
CA VAL A 129 -8.93 10.66 -7.22
C VAL A 129 -8.07 10.68 -8.49
N GLU A 130 -8.09 9.62 -9.30
CA GLU A 130 -7.28 9.48 -10.53
C GLU A 130 -7.45 10.65 -11.51
N ASN A 131 -8.67 11.22 -11.60
CA ASN A 131 -8.98 12.29 -12.51
C ASN A 131 -8.86 13.70 -11.89
N ILE A 132 -8.26 13.81 -10.71
CA ILE A 132 -8.10 15.06 -9.99
C ILE A 132 -6.62 15.47 -10.04
N GLU A 133 -6.33 16.64 -10.60
CA GLU A 133 -4.96 17.15 -10.71
C GLU A 133 -4.48 17.84 -9.42
N GLU A 134 -5.38 18.56 -8.74
CA GLU A 134 -5.02 19.34 -7.55
C GLU A 134 -4.88 18.46 -6.31
N THR A 135 -3.70 18.47 -5.67
CA THR A 135 -3.38 17.67 -4.49
C THR A 135 -4.32 17.90 -3.31
N ARG A 136 -4.75 19.14 -3.10
CA ARG A 136 -5.70 19.48 -2.01
C ARG A 136 -7.09 18.88 -2.23
N GLU A 137 -7.53 18.85 -3.49
CA GLU A 137 -8.82 18.24 -3.84
C GLU A 137 -8.76 16.72 -3.70
N LYS A 138 -7.62 16.10 -4.09
CA LYS A 138 -7.37 14.66 -3.84
C LYS A 138 -7.51 14.34 -2.36
N GLU A 139 -6.74 15.02 -1.49
CA GLU A 139 -6.77 14.80 -0.05
C GLU A 139 -8.18 14.98 0.52
N LYS A 140 -8.90 16.01 0.08
CA LYS A 140 -10.28 16.27 0.51
C LYS A 140 -11.21 15.11 0.17
N LYS A 141 -11.15 14.60 -1.05
CA LYS A 141 -11.98 13.47 -1.51
C LYS A 141 -11.70 12.17 -0.73
N VAL A 142 -10.43 11.86 -0.52
CA VAL A 142 -10.05 10.69 0.29
C VAL A 142 -10.53 10.86 1.74
N MET A 143 -10.40 12.04 2.31
CA MET A 143 -10.92 12.32 3.65
C MET A 143 -12.45 12.22 3.74
N GLU A 144 -13.18 12.68 2.73
CA GLU A 144 -14.64 12.53 2.66
C GLU A 144 -15.05 11.05 2.61
N ALA A 145 -14.34 10.22 1.85
CA ALA A 145 -14.56 8.78 1.81
C ALA A 145 -14.32 8.12 3.18
N LEU A 146 -13.22 8.47 3.84
CA LEU A 146 -12.89 7.99 5.19
C LEU A 146 -13.92 8.46 6.23
N GLU A 147 -14.37 9.72 6.17
CA GLU A 147 -15.42 10.25 7.06
C GLU A 147 -16.73 9.47 6.92
N ASN A 148 -17.16 9.23 5.68
CA ASN A 148 -18.36 8.45 5.38
C ASN A 148 -18.22 7.00 5.86
N TYR A 149 -17.02 6.41 5.68
CA TYR A 149 -16.77 5.06 6.15
C TYR A 149 -16.90 4.95 7.68
N VAL A 150 -16.25 5.84 8.43
CA VAL A 150 -16.31 5.87 9.90
C VAL A 150 -17.75 6.04 10.40
N GLU A 151 -18.55 6.88 9.73
CA GLU A 151 -19.98 7.09 10.11
C GLU A 151 -20.84 5.85 9.87
N ASN A 152 -20.57 5.11 8.81
CA ASN A 152 -21.37 3.94 8.43
C ASN A 152 -20.89 2.63 9.10
N HIS A 153 -19.72 2.63 9.73
CA HIS A 153 -19.11 1.46 10.36
C HIS A 153 -18.75 1.70 11.83
N PRO A 154 -19.75 2.03 12.69
CA PRO A 154 -19.50 2.34 14.11
C PRO A 154 -18.94 1.16 14.91
N GLN A 155 -18.96 -0.06 14.35
CA GLN A 155 -18.37 -1.25 14.94
C GLN A 155 -16.84 -1.30 14.82
N VAL A 156 -16.23 -0.53 13.92
CA VAL A 156 -14.78 -0.48 13.74
C VAL A 156 -14.13 0.17 14.96
N THR A 157 -13.17 -0.54 15.56
CA THR A 157 -12.47 -0.08 16.77
C THR A 157 -10.98 0.19 16.53
N ALA A 158 -10.44 -0.23 15.39
CA ALA A 158 -9.07 0.04 15.00
C ALA A 158 -8.92 0.11 13.48
N PHE A 159 -7.92 0.87 13.03
CA PHE A 159 -7.49 0.95 11.65
C PHE A 159 -6.08 0.42 11.51
N PHE A 160 -5.89 -0.55 10.63
CA PHE A 160 -4.59 -0.95 10.13
C PHE A 160 -4.32 -0.17 8.84
N THR A 161 -3.40 0.79 8.89
CA THR A 161 -3.03 1.61 7.73
C THR A 161 -1.72 1.13 7.12
N VAL A 162 -1.67 1.02 5.80
CA VAL A 162 -0.51 0.42 5.10
C VAL A 162 0.75 1.27 5.16
N ASP A 163 0.60 2.58 5.34
CA ASP A 163 1.71 3.52 5.42
C ASP A 163 1.38 4.74 6.29
N LEU A 164 2.42 5.56 6.54
CA LEU A 164 2.29 6.76 7.35
C LEU A 164 1.33 7.80 6.75
N GLN A 165 1.28 7.95 5.42
CA GLN A 165 0.42 8.95 4.78
C GLN A 165 -1.05 8.60 5.00
N THR A 166 -1.41 7.34 4.76
CA THR A 166 -2.73 6.80 5.04
C THR A 166 -3.09 6.96 6.52
N GLY A 167 -2.16 6.64 7.43
CA GLY A 167 -2.35 6.79 8.87
C GLY A 167 -2.63 8.25 9.28
N VAL A 168 -1.94 9.21 8.68
CA VAL A 168 -2.18 10.65 8.94
C VAL A 168 -3.57 11.07 8.47
N LEU A 169 -4.06 10.57 7.34
CA LEU A 169 -5.42 10.88 6.85
C LEU A 169 -6.48 10.32 7.80
N VAL A 170 -6.36 9.05 8.19
CA VAL A 170 -7.25 8.43 9.18
C VAL A 170 -7.23 9.22 10.49
N TYR A 171 -6.04 9.56 11.01
CA TYR A 171 -5.92 10.36 12.23
C TYR A 171 -6.63 11.70 12.13
N LYS A 172 -6.47 12.44 11.02
CA LYS A 172 -7.15 13.73 10.79
C LYS A 172 -8.67 13.55 10.84
N VAL A 173 -9.20 12.50 10.22
CA VAL A 173 -10.64 12.19 10.21
C VAL A 173 -11.13 11.89 11.63
N LEU A 174 -10.45 11.01 12.36
CA LEU A 174 -10.83 10.67 13.75
C LEU A 174 -10.72 11.86 14.67
N GLN A 175 -9.72 12.74 14.50
CA GLN A 175 -9.60 13.99 15.25
C GLN A 175 -10.78 14.93 14.98
N LYS A 176 -11.16 15.12 13.72
CA LYS A 176 -12.30 15.96 13.32
C LYS A 176 -13.61 15.47 13.94
N LYS A 177 -13.77 14.14 14.04
CA LYS A 177 -14.96 13.50 14.64
C LYS A 177 -14.88 13.30 16.16
N ASN A 178 -13.80 13.73 16.82
CA ASN A 178 -13.51 13.51 18.25
C ASN A 178 -13.42 12.03 18.68
N LEU A 179 -13.09 11.13 17.76
CA LEU A 179 -13.01 9.67 17.98
C LEU A 179 -11.58 9.16 18.23
N LYS A 180 -10.57 10.02 18.22
CA LYS A 180 -9.15 9.64 18.35
C LYS A 180 -8.75 8.95 19.67
N LYS A 181 -9.63 8.95 20.68
CA LYS A 181 -9.42 8.26 21.96
C LYS A 181 -10.14 6.93 22.04
N GLU A 182 -11.02 6.66 21.09
CA GLU A 182 -11.92 5.51 21.08
C GLU A 182 -11.51 4.50 20.03
N ILE A 183 -10.76 4.94 19.00
CA ILE A 183 -10.34 4.13 17.84
C ILE A 183 -8.82 4.18 17.74
N SER A 184 -8.18 3.00 17.68
CA SER A 184 -6.74 2.83 17.51
C SER A 184 -6.33 2.93 16.03
N ILE A 185 -5.08 3.35 15.77
CA ILE A 185 -4.48 3.41 14.42
C ILE A 185 -3.11 2.74 14.46
#